data_7170b50bf0b53c19902760c490827522
#
_entry.id   7170b50bf0b53c19902760c490827522
#
_cell.length_a   1.000
_cell.length_b   1.000
_cell.length_c   1.000
_cell.angle_alpha   90.00
_cell.angle_beta   90.00
_cell.angle_gamma   90.00
#
_symmetry.space_group_name_H-M   'P 1'
#
loop_
_entity.id
_entity.type
_entity.pdbx_description
1 polymer ?
#
loop_
_entity_poly.entity_id
_entity_poly.type
_entity_poly.pdbx_seq_one_letter_code
_entity_poly.pdbx_strand_id
1 'polypeptide(L)'
;MGQCFLYGNGSAGTGLIIVSGLTEPVKPKENMIWVKSDKAGKKYVFAEAAPEAPLEGLIWFSATGDGIITQANVYADGAWNRVDAYMYLSEAWAHIASSIVYLYNKGDTCDAVSGGWEAAQWYINSGSTGSVPRLTEGASSLAVSYTGKDGLLDTRASVNLDKIRKVCAVISGNGSAKSALAVSAGSGAIGFPPNVKASKSLFNGTVELDVSALSGNHFVGFLVLGNFTVEAVWLSY
;
A
#
# COMPACT_ATOMS: atom_id res chain seq x y z
N MET A 1 -3.60 -15.96 13.19
CA MET A 1 -4.69 -14.99 12.96
C MET A 1 -5.36 -14.71 14.30
N GLY A 2 -5.02 -13.59 14.93
CA GLY A 2 -5.64 -13.16 16.18
C GLY A 2 -6.80 -12.23 15.86
N GLN A 3 -8.04 -12.68 16.09
CA GLN A 3 -9.20 -11.80 16.03
C GLN A 3 -9.27 -10.99 17.30
N CYS A 4 -9.31 -9.67 17.15
CA CYS A 4 -9.46 -8.75 18.27
C CYS A 4 -10.86 -8.16 18.28
N PHE A 5 -11.65 -8.48 19.30
CA PHE A 5 -13.00 -7.99 19.48
C PHE A 5 -13.00 -6.79 20.42
N LEU A 6 -13.44 -5.64 19.94
CA LEU A 6 -13.61 -4.44 20.74
C LEU A 6 -15.03 -3.92 20.59
N TYR A 7 -15.88 -4.17 21.59
CA TYR A 7 -17.15 -3.49 21.75
C TYR A 7 -17.04 -2.48 22.87
N GLY A 8 -17.37 -1.24 22.59
CA GLY A 8 -17.56 -0.21 23.61
C GLY A 8 -17.92 1.15 23.04
N ASN A 9 -19.21 1.45 22.95
CA ASN A 9 -19.65 2.83 23.07
C ASN A 9 -19.20 3.32 24.44
N GLY A 10 -18.27 4.26 24.51
CA GLY A 10 -17.79 5.09 25.61
C GLY A 10 -18.33 4.89 27.02
N SER A 11 -18.42 3.68 27.53
CA SER A 11 -18.79 3.37 28.90
C SER A 11 -17.68 2.55 29.54
N ALA A 12 -17.15 3.05 30.63
CA ALA A 12 -16.11 2.46 31.45
C ALA A 12 -16.41 0.98 31.77
N GLY A 13 -15.66 0.07 31.17
CA GLY A 13 -15.87 -1.36 31.44
C GLY A 13 -14.85 -2.34 30.92
N THR A 14 -14.08 -2.02 29.93
CA THR A 14 -13.12 -2.99 29.35
C THR A 14 -11.74 -2.37 29.25
N GLY A 15 -11.05 -2.08 30.26
CA GLY A 15 -9.60 -1.85 30.35
C GLY A 15 -8.79 -1.48 29.08
N LEU A 16 -9.44 -1.08 27.99
CA LEU A 16 -8.78 -0.71 26.75
C LEU A 16 -8.01 0.59 26.93
N ILE A 17 -6.71 0.52 26.73
CA ILE A 17 -5.82 1.68 26.80
C ILE A 17 -5.38 2.00 25.38
N ILE A 18 -5.68 3.22 24.93
CA ILE A 18 -5.18 3.71 23.63
C ILE A 18 -4.13 4.78 23.91
N VAL A 19 -2.96 4.59 23.30
CA VAL A 19 -1.83 5.51 23.35
C VAL A 19 -1.44 5.90 21.93
N SER A 20 -0.90 7.10 21.76
CA SER A 20 -0.42 7.61 20.49
C SER A 20 1.01 8.11 20.60
N GLY A 21 1.74 8.08 19.49
CA GLY A 21 3.12 8.56 19.42
C GLY A 21 3.91 7.82 18.34
N LEU A 22 5.03 8.40 17.91
CA LEU A 22 5.92 7.80 16.90
C LEU A 22 6.80 6.69 17.49
N THR A 23 6.99 6.69 18.81
CA THR A 23 7.82 5.71 19.51
C THR A 23 6.96 4.69 20.24
N GLU A 24 7.36 3.44 20.14
CA GLU A 24 6.71 2.33 20.84
C GLU A 24 6.66 2.57 22.37
N PRO A 25 5.51 2.29 23.02
CA PRO A 25 5.38 2.40 24.47
C PRO A 25 6.35 1.48 25.23
N VAL A 26 7.08 2.05 26.18
CA VAL A 26 8.14 1.33 26.95
C VAL A 26 7.58 0.28 27.90
N LYS A 27 6.34 0.44 28.37
CA LYS A 27 5.68 -0.48 29.31
C LYS A 27 4.28 -0.83 28.79
N PRO A 28 4.20 -1.66 27.76
CA PRO A 28 2.89 -2.04 27.22
C PRO A 28 2.12 -2.90 28.21
N LYS A 29 0.80 -2.84 28.13
CA LYS A 29 -0.12 -3.68 28.89
C LYS A 29 -0.99 -4.49 27.93
N GLU A 30 -1.42 -5.65 28.36
CA GLU A 30 -2.34 -6.47 27.59
C GLU A 30 -3.56 -5.66 27.15
N ASN A 31 -3.95 -5.80 25.88
CA ASN A 31 -5.02 -5.05 25.21
C ASN A 31 -4.75 -3.53 25.05
N MET A 32 -3.51 -3.07 25.20
CA MET A 32 -3.17 -1.71 24.83
C MET A 32 -3.13 -1.56 23.31
N ILE A 33 -3.74 -0.51 22.78
CA ILE A 33 -3.61 -0.11 21.38
C ILE A 33 -2.62 1.05 21.29
N TRP A 34 -1.59 0.90 20.46
CA TRP A 34 -0.67 1.96 20.09
C TRP A 34 -0.97 2.43 18.66
N VAL A 35 -1.33 3.70 18.53
CA VAL A 35 -1.53 4.40 17.26
C VAL A 35 -0.26 5.15 16.92
N LYS A 36 0.42 4.75 15.85
CA LYS A 36 1.70 5.34 15.45
C LYS A 36 1.47 6.68 14.73
N SER A 37 1.21 7.73 15.51
CA SER A 37 0.98 9.08 15.00
C SER A 37 1.28 10.11 16.08
N ASP A 38 1.94 11.20 15.70
CA ASP A 38 2.15 12.40 16.52
C ASP A 38 0.95 13.37 16.47
N LYS A 39 0.04 13.17 15.51
CA LYS A 39 -1.18 13.97 15.33
C LYS A 39 -2.38 13.44 16.12
N ALA A 40 -2.30 12.19 16.60
CA ALA A 40 -3.41 11.57 17.32
C ALA A 40 -3.61 12.16 18.72
N GLY A 41 -4.84 12.55 19.02
CA GLY A 41 -5.28 12.98 20.35
C GLY A 41 -5.66 11.81 21.25
N LYS A 42 -6.42 12.13 22.33
CA LYS A 42 -6.89 11.14 23.32
C LYS A 42 -8.28 10.59 23.04
N LYS A 43 -9.01 11.17 22.08
CA LYS A 43 -10.36 10.75 21.74
C LYS A 43 -10.34 9.74 20.60
N TYR A 44 -11.19 8.75 20.69
CA TYR A 44 -11.30 7.72 19.66
C TYR A 44 -12.75 7.26 19.50
N VAL A 45 -13.03 6.65 18.34
CA VAL A 45 -14.31 6.05 18.00
C VAL A 45 -14.09 4.79 17.18
N PHE A 46 -14.91 3.76 17.42
CA PHE A 46 -15.04 2.58 16.58
C PHE A 46 -16.36 2.69 15.82
N ALA A 47 -16.31 2.68 14.49
CA ALA A 47 -17.48 2.76 13.63
C ALA A 47 -17.16 2.21 12.23
N GLU A 48 -18.16 1.69 11.52
CA GLU A 48 -18.01 1.25 10.13
C GLU A 48 -17.72 2.42 9.18
N ALA A 49 -18.37 3.55 9.42
CA ALA A 49 -18.22 4.78 8.64
C ALA A 49 -17.47 5.86 9.42
N ALA A 50 -16.76 6.72 8.69
CA ALA A 50 -16.08 7.87 9.27
C ALA A 50 -17.07 8.84 9.91
N PRO A 51 -16.76 9.41 11.11
CA PRO A 51 -17.56 10.47 11.72
C PRO A 51 -17.70 11.67 10.77
N GLU A 52 -18.94 12.21 10.67
CA GLU A 52 -19.26 13.35 9.79
C GLU A 52 -18.64 14.68 10.26
N ALA A 53 -18.50 14.85 11.59
CA ALA A 53 -17.95 16.07 12.19
C ALA A 53 -16.80 15.75 13.14
N PRO A 54 -15.64 15.34 12.61
CA PRO A 54 -14.50 14.97 13.43
C PRO A 54 -13.83 16.21 14.04
N LEU A 55 -13.25 16.01 15.22
CA LEU A 55 -12.38 17.00 15.86
C LEU A 55 -10.92 16.69 15.54
N GLU A 56 -10.08 17.71 15.54
CA GLU A 56 -8.63 17.55 15.35
C GLU A 56 -8.06 16.57 16.37
N GLY A 57 -7.24 15.64 15.90
CA GLY A 57 -6.66 14.56 16.69
C GLY A 57 -7.60 13.40 17.01
N LEU A 58 -8.87 13.39 16.53
CA LEU A 58 -9.77 12.25 16.73
C LEU A 58 -9.21 11.01 16.02
N ILE A 59 -9.15 9.89 16.74
CA ILE A 59 -8.80 8.60 16.19
C ILE A 59 -10.09 7.85 15.82
N TRP A 60 -10.18 7.42 14.57
CA TRP A 60 -11.26 6.56 14.10
C TRP A 60 -10.71 5.20 13.70
N PHE A 61 -11.20 4.16 14.37
CA PHE A 61 -10.99 2.78 13.96
C PHE A 61 -12.20 2.34 13.14
N SER A 62 -12.00 2.07 11.84
CA SER A 62 -13.01 1.42 11.02
C SER A 62 -13.09 -0.04 11.43
N ALA A 63 -14.24 -0.44 11.93
CA ALA A 63 -14.48 -1.80 12.40
C ALA A 63 -15.72 -2.37 11.71
N THR A 64 -15.66 -3.64 11.32
CA THR A 64 -16.80 -4.39 10.78
C THR A 64 -17.80 -4.71 11.89
N GLY A 65 -19.04 -5.11 11.55
CA GLY A 65 -20.08 -5.43 12.52
C GLY A 65 -19.71 -6.55 13.50
N ASP A 66 -18.77 -7.43 13.16
CA ASP A 66 -18.17 -8.44 14.01
C ASP A 66 -16.95 -7.96 14.82
N GLY A 67 -16.66 -6.65 14.79
CA GLY A 67 -15.64 -6.02 15.62
C GLY A 67 -14.21 -6.13 15.11
N ILE A 68 -14.00 -6.54 13.87
CA ILE A 68 -12.65 -6.59 13.27
C ILE A 68 -12.25 -5.18 12.84
N ILE A 69 -11.12 -4.69 13.37
CA ILE A 69 -10.53 -3.42 12.95
C ILE A 69 -9.87 -3.62 11.57
N THR A 70 -10.32 -2.85 10.59
CA THR A 70 -9.78 -2.88 9.22
C THR A 70 -8.88 -1.69 8.91
N GLN A 71 -9.09 -0.56 9.60
CA GLN A 71 -8.30 0.66 9.42
C GLN A 71 -8.20 1.43 10.74
N ALA A 72 -7.11 2.18 10.89
CA ALA A 72 -6.97 3.23 11.89
C ALA A 72 -6.66 4.55 11.19
N ASN A 73 -7.37 5.59 11.57
CA ASN A 73 -7.26 6.91 10.97
C ASN A 73 -7.19 7.98 12.05
N VAL A 74 -6.45 9.05 11.79
CA VAL A 74 -6.39 10.24 12.63
C VAL A 74 -6.87 11.43 11.82
N TYR A 75 -7.82 12.20 12.36
CA TYR A 75 -8.23 13.45 11.74
C TYR A 75 -7.22 14.53 12.06
N ALA A 76 -6.51 15.02 11.04
CA ALA A 76 -5.52 16.06 11.19
C ALA A 76 -5.43 16.91 9.91
N ASP A 77 -5.18 18.20 10.10
CA ASP A 77 -5.04 19.15 8.98
C ASP A 77 -6.28 19.16 8.05
N GLY A 78 -7.49 18.98 8.63
CA GLY A 78 -8.75 18.99 7.91
C GLY A 78 -9.09 17.71 7.14
N ALA A 79 -8.34 16.62 7.32
CA ALA A 79 -8.54 15.37 6.63
C ALA A 79 -8.32 14.14 7.51
N TRP A 80 -8.94 13.00 7.12
CA TRP A 80 -8.62 11.70 7.68
C TRP A 80 -7.32 11.16 7.09
N ASN A 81 -6.33 10.90 7.95
CA ASN A 81 -5.04 10.34 7.59
C ASN A 81 -4.94 8.92 8.14
N ARG A 82 -4.73 7.95 7.27
CA ARG A 82 -4.56 6.55 7.66
C ARG A 82 -3.22 6.36 8.37
N VAL A 83 -3.22 5.59 9.45
CA VAL A 83 -2.06 5.37 10.31
C VAL A 83 -1.91 3.89 10.67
N ASP A 84 -0.70 3.49 11.04
CA ASP A 84 -0.46 2.18 11.61
C ASP A 84 -1.01 2.11 13.04
N ALA A 85 -1.64 1.00 13.37
CA ALA A 85 -2.05 0.70 14.72
C ALA A 85 -1.67 -0.73 15.12
N TYR A 86 -1.27 -0.88 16.36
CA TYR A 86 -0.80 -2.14 16.93
C TYR A 86 -1.57 -2.41 18.22
N MET A 87 -1.83 -3.68 18.53
CA MET A 87 -2.38 -4.10 19.79
C MET A 87 -1.38 -5.01 20.51
N TYR A 88 -1.18 -4.79 21.78
CA TYR A 88 -0.31 -5.64 22.62
C TYR A 88 -1.10 -6.86 23.08
N LEU A 89 -0.69 -8.02 22.59
CA LEU A 89 -1.31 -9.31 22.85
C LEU A 89 -0.23 -10.36 23.09
N SER A 90 -0.40 -11.16 24.15
CA SER A 90 0.51 -12.28 24.44
C SER A 90 1.98 -11.85 24.43
N GLU A 91 2.27 -10.75 25.11
CA GLU A 91 3.63 -10.19 25.29
C GLU A 91 4.28 -9.65 24.00
N ALA A 92 3.50 -9.42 22.93
CA ALA A 92 3.97 -8.88 21.66
C ALA A 92 3.01 -7.87 21.06
N TRP A 93 3.54 -6.95 20.25
CA TRP A 93 2.72 -6.05 19.43
C TRP A 93 2.23 -6.76 18.16
N ALA A 94 0.93 -6.91 18.02
CA ALA A 94 0.27 -7.38 16.81
C ALA A 94 -0.17 -6.18 15.97
N HIS A 95 0.18 -6.15 14.69
CA HIS A 95 -0.29 -5.12 13.75
C HIS A 95 -1.77 -5.32 13.46
N ILE A 96 -2.63 -4.36 13.79
CA ILE A 96 -4.09 -4.44 13.63
C ILE A 96 -4.63 -3.53 12.53
N ALA A 97 -3.88 -2.50 12.13
CA ALA A 97 -4.22 -1.64 11.01
C ALA A 97 -2.96 -1.08 10.37
N SER A 98 -2.91 -1.04 9.05
CA SER A 98 -1.75 -0.61 8.26
C SER A 98 -2.01 0.70 7.53
N SER A 99 -1.02 1.58 7.53
CA SER A 99 -0.97 2.76 6.66
C SER A 99 -0.57 2.42 5.22
N ILE A 100 -0.22 1.18 4.94
CA ILE A 100 0.14 0.70 3.62
C ILE A 100 -0.74 -0.48 3.19
N VAL A 101 -0.91 -0.64 1.89
CA VAL A 101 -1.58 -1.79 1.26
C VAL A 101 -0.63 -2.42 0.28
N TYR A 102 -0.21 -3.65 0.54
CA TYR A 102 0.65 -4.38 -0.38
C TYR A 102 -0.10 -4.81 -1.64
N LEU A 103 0.52 -4.59 -2.80
CA LEU A 103 0.14 -5.16 -4.08
C LEU A 103 0.93 -6.44 -4.35
N TYR A 104 2.17 -6.48 -3.91
CA TYR A 104 3.06 -7.65 -3.95
C TYR A 104 3.98 -7.59 -2.73
N ASN A 105 4.21 -8.71 -2.08
CA ASN A 105 5.10 -8.77 -0.92
C ASN A 105 5.79 -10.12 -0.81
N LYS A 106 7.10 -10.14 -1.04
CA LYS A 106 8.01 -11.28 -0.81
C LYS A 106 7.52 -12.60 -1.41
N GLY A 107 7.14 -12.58 -2.69
CA GLY A 107 6.68 -13.78 -3.40
C GLY A 107 5.14 -13.94 -3.46
N ASP A 108 4.39 -13.19 -2.65
CA ASP A 108 2.93 -13.27 -2.62
C ASP A 108 2.28 -12.09 -3.36
N THR A 109 1.39 -12.38 -4.29
CA THR A 109 0.47 -11.37 -4.82
C THR A 109 -0.62 -11.15 -3.80
N CYS A 110 -0.77 -9.90 -3.33
CA CYS A 110 -1.71 -9.58 -2.27
C CYS A 110 -3.13 -9.38 -2.80
N ASP A 111 -4.14 -9.59 -1.94
CA ASP A 111 -5.56 -9.49 -2.26
C ASP A 111 -6.00 -8.13 -2.81
N ALA A 112 -5.22 -7.08 -2.57
CA ALA A 112 -5.47 -5.75 -3.13
C ALA A 112 -5.37 -5.71 -4.67
N VAL A 113 -4.78 -6.76 -5.28
CA VAL A 113 -4.63 -6.90 -6.74
C VAL A 113 -5.31 -8.18 -7.18
N SER A 114 -6.58 -8.08 -7.52
CA SER A 114 -7.32 -9.20 -8.09
C SER A 114 -6.70 -9.66 -9.41
N GLY A 115 -6.33 -10.94 -9.49
CA GLY A 115 -5.76 -11.53 -10.70
C GLY A 115 -4.25 -11.37 -10.88
N GLY A 116 -3.53 -10.71 -9.96
CA GLY A 116 -2.06 -10.63 -9.97
C GLY A 116 -1.47 -9.67 -11.02
N TRP A 117 -0.22 -9.91 -11.41
CA TRP A 117 0.51 -9.15 -12.39
C TRP A 117 0.34 -9.72 -13.80
N GLU A 118 0.36 -8.83 -14.80
CA GLU A 118 0.32 -9.20 -16.20
C GLU A 118 1.56 -8.68 -16.93
N ALA A 119 2.24 -9.56 -17.67
CA ALA A 119 3.28 -9.17 -18.60
C ALA A 119 2.65 -8.94 -19.98
N ALA A 120 2.86 -7.76 -20.56
CA ALA A 120 2.29 -7.37 -21.84
C ALA A 120 3.36 -6.98 -22.85
N GLN A 121 3.03 -7.06 -24.12
CA GLN A 121 3.87 -6.55 -25.20
C GLN A 121 3.71 -5.04 -25.36
N TRP A 122 4.83 -4.39 -25.58
CA TRP A 122 4.89 -2.99 -25.92
C TRP A 122 4.81 -2.79 -27.44
N TYR A 123 3.94 -1.90 -27.91
CA TYR A 123 3.92 -1.45 -29.29
C TYR A 123 4.61 -0.10 -29.42
N ILE A 124 5.87 -0.12 -29.88
CA ILE A 124 6.59 1.11 -30.20
C ILE A 124 6.26 1.53 -31.62
N ASN A 125 5.98 2.80 -31.82
CA ASN A 125 5.69 3.46 -33.10
C ASN A 125 6.28 2.77 -34.33
N SER A 126 5.46 2.53 -35.36
CA SER A 126 5.85 1.95 -36.65
C SER A 126 5.86 0.43 -36.78
N GLY A 127 5.07 -0.29 -36.00
CA GLY A 127 4.81 -1.71 -36.28
C GLY A 127 5.84 -2.69 -35.69
N SER A 128 6.80 -2.24 -34.89
CA SER A 128 7.62 -3.15 -34.11
C SER A 128 6.94 -3.51 -32.80
N THR A 129 6.67 -4.78 -32.58
CA THR A 129 6.17 -5.30 -31.31
C THR A 129 7.29 -5.39 -30.31
N GLY A 130 7.08 -4.89 -29.08
CA GLY A 130 7.92 -5.22 -27.93
C GLY A 130 7.90 -6.71 -27.61
N SER A 131 8.69 -7.16 -26.68
CA SER A 131 8.65 -8.53 -26.22
C SER A 131 8.08 -8.61 -24.81
N VAL A 132 7.37 -9.71 -24.52
CA VAL A 132 6.86 -9.99 -23.16
C VAL A 132 8.06 -10.22 -22.25
N PRO A 133 8.18 -9.49 -21.12
CA PRO A 133 9.19 -9.78 -20.12
C PRO A 133 9.02 -11.21 -19.59
N ARG A 134 10.12 -11.87 -19.28
CA ARG A 134 10.05 -13.16 -18.60
C ARG A 134 10.00 -12.94 -17.11
N LEU A 135 8.99 -13.52 -16.48
CA LEU A 135 8.79 -13.50 -15.04
C LEU A 135 9.25 -14.83 -14.44
N THR A 136 10.00 -14.76 -13.35
CA THR A 136 10.36 -15.93 -12.55
C THR A 136 10.04 -15.62 -11.10
N GLU A 137 9.01 -16.28 -10.58
CA GLU A 137 8.62 -16.17 -9.19
C GLU A 137 9.60 -16.96 -8.31
N GLY A 138 10.14 -16.32 -7.30
CA GLY A 138 10.93 -16.91 -6.24
C GLY A 138 10.17 -16.91 -4.92
N ALA A 139 10.71 -17.60 -3.93
CA ALA A 139 10.10 -17.67 -2.58
C ALA A 139 9.94 -16.32 -1.89
N SER A 140 10.66 -15.28 -2.33
CA SER A 140 10.65 -13.97 -1.68
C SER A 140 10.70 -12.79 -2.66
N SER A 141 10.65 -13.05 -3.98
CA SER A 141 10.79 -11.99 -4.97
C SER A 141 10.33 -12.44 -6.36
N LEU A 142 10.05 -11.45 -7.21
CA LEU A 142 9.74 -11.63 -8.63
C LEU A 142 10.91 -11.14 -9.48
N ALA A 143 11.62 -12.05 -10.14
CA ALA A 143 12.65 -11.67 -11.11
C ALA A 143 12.00 -11.33 -12.45
N VAL A 144 12.30 -10.14 -12.96
CA VAL A 144 11.84 -9.61 -14.24
C VAL A 144 13.01 -9.57 -15.20
N SER A 145 12.94 -10.39 -16.24
CA SER A 145 14.01 -10.49 -17.25
C SER A 145 13.63 -9.76 -18.52
N TYR A 146 14.53 -8.87 -18.94
CA TYR A 146 14.44 -8.16 -20.20
C TYR A 146 14.82 -9.08 -21.37
N THR A 147 14.02 -9.09 -22.42
CA THR A 147 14.19 -10.02 -23.55
C THR A 147 14.67 -9.32 -24.82
N GLY A 148 15.32 -8.17 -24.67
CA GLY A 148 15.93 -7.42 -25.78
C GLY A 148 15.04 -6.37 -26.44
N LYS A 149 13.78 -6.25 -26.00
CA LYS A 149 12.82 -5.22 -26.43
C LYS A 149 12.02 -4.71 -25.25
N ASP A 150 11.52 -3.49 -25.35
CA ASP A 150 10.72 -2.86 -24.31
C ASP A 150 9.51 -3.72 -23.97
N GLY A 151 9.26 -3.90 -22.68
CA GLY A 151 8.16 -4.69 -22.18
C GLY A 151 7.40 -3.96 -21.09
N LEU A 152 6.23 -4.48 -20.75
CA LEU A 152 5.38 -3.98 -19.68
C LEU A 152 5.09 -5.10 -18.69
N LEU A 153 4.97 -4.71 -17.45
CA LEU A 153 4.44 -5.52 -16.37
C LEU A 153 3.50 -4.65 -15.57
N ASP A 154 2.21 -4.96 -15.52
CA ASP A 154 1.25 -4.21 -14.74
C ASP A 154 0.28 -5.10 -13.96
N THR A 155 -0.49 -4.49 -13.07
CA THR A 155 -1.57 -5.18 -12.35
C THR A 155 -2.67 -5.56 -13.34
N ARG A 156 -3.21 -6.78 -13.24
CA ARG A 156 -4.31 -7.25 -14.10
C ARG A 156 -5.60 -6.47 -13.88
N ALA A 157 -5.81 -6.03 -12.65
CA ALA A 157 -6.95 -5.20 -12.29
C ALA A 157 -6.49 -3.80 -11.90
N SER A 158 -7.34 -2.81 -12.13
CA SER A 158 -7.10 -1.46 -11.68
C SER A 158 -7.14 -1.39 -10.15
N VAL A 159 -6.32 -0.50 -9.60
CA VAL A 159 -6.22 -0.21 -8.19
C VAL A 159 -6.77 1.19 -7.93
N ASN A 160 -7.60 1.33 -6.92
CA ASN A 160 -8.12 2.65 -6.54
C ASN A 160 -7.01 3.45 -5.81
N LEU A 161 -6.68 4.62 -6.35
CA LEU A 161 -5.68 5.53 -5.80
C LEU A 161 -6.26 6.67 -4.96
N ASP A 162 -7.56 6.65 -4.65
CA ASP A 162 -8.16 7.67 -3.79
C ASP A 162 -7.44 7.70 -2.44
N LYS A 163 -6.94 8.90 -2.06
CA LYS A 163 -6.16 9.13 -0.85
C LYS A 163 -4.77 8.46 -0.80
N ILE A 164 -4.36 7.75 -1.83
CA ILE A 164 -3.00 7.23 -1.94
C ILE A 164 -2.06 8.38 -2.27
N ARG A 165 -0.97 8.48 -1.51
CA ARG A 165 0.07 9.49 -1.74
C ARG A 165 1.21 8.96 -2.58
N LYS A 166 1.58 7.69 -2.36
CA LYS A 166 2.72 7.08 -3.05
C LYS A 166 2.43 5.66 -3.49
N VAL A 167 3.00 5.27 -4.61
CA VAL A 167 3.25 3.88 -4.97
C VAL A 167 4.73 3.62 -4.72
N CYS A 168 5.03 2.58 -3.96
CA CYS A 168 6.39 2.24 -3.56
C CYS A 168 6.75 0.84 -4.03
N ALA A 169 8.03 0.63 -4.36
CA ALA A 169 8.56 -0.69 -4.68
C ALA A 169 9.97 -0.88 -4.13
N VAL A 170 10.28 -2.08 -3.67
CA VAL A 170 11.65 -2.49 -3.34
C VAL A 170 12.23 -3.24 -4.52
N ILE A 171 13.30 -2.72 -5.06
CA ILE A 171 13.97 -3.20 -6.28
C ILE A 171 15.40 -3.58 -5.98
N SER A 172 15.84 -4.70 -6.56
CA SER A 172 17.24 -5.12 -6.58
C SER A 172 17.64 -5.63 -7.95
N GLY A 173 18.95 -5.76 -8.20
CA GLY A 173 19.48 -6.26 -9.47
C GLY A 173 19.14 -5.41 -10.69
N ASN A 174 18.77 -4.13 -10.52
CA ASN A 174 18.44 -3.26 -11.64
C ASN A 174 19.69 -2.94 -12.47
N GLY A 175 19.74 -3.50 -13.69
CA GLY A 175 20.81 -3.30 -14.67
C GLY A 175 20.54 -2.17 -15.67
N SER A 176 19.40 -1.46 -15.58
CA SER A 176 19.04 -0.40 -16.52
C SER A 176 18.33 0.75 -15.82
N ALA A 177 18.96 1.93 -15.87
CA ALA A 177 18.34 3.18 -15.38
C ALA A 177 17.12 3.64 -16.20
N LYS A 178 16.77 2.94 -17.28
CA LYS A 178 15.62 3.27 -18.14
C LYS A 178 14.34 2.57 -17.72
N SER A 179 14.41 1.46 -16.96
CA SER A 179 13.20 0.85 -16.37
C SER A 179 12.54 1.78 -15.37
N ALA A 180 11.22 1.76 -15.26
CA ALA A 180 10.49 2.67 -14.41
C ALA A 180 9.32 1.98 -13.72
N LEU A 181 9.05 2.37 -12.47
CA LEU A 181 7.76 2.21 -11.80
C LEU A 181 6.80 3.23 -12.39
N ALA A 182 5.59 2.83 -12.74
CA ALA A 182 4.65 3.71 -13.42
C ALA A 182 3.19 3.44 -13.03
N VAL A 183 2.36 4.44 -13.23
CA VAL A 183 0.90 4.38 -13.09
C VAL A 183 0.27 4.83 -14.40
N SER A 184 -0.71 4.10 -14.90
CA SER A 184 -1.39 4.38 -16.17
C SER A 184 -2.91 4.35 -16.05
N ALA A 185 -3.59 4.98 -17.02
CA ALA A 185 -5.04 5.00 -17.11
C ALA A 185 -5.64 3.70 -17.68
N GLY A 186 -4.83 2.78 -18.22
CA GLY A 186 -5.30 1.53 -18.82
C GLY A 186 -4.28 0.43 -18.75
N SER A 187 -4.73 -0.82 -18.68
CA SER A 187 -3.88 -2.01 -18.75
C SER A 187 -3.09 -2.04 -20.05
N GLY A 188 -1.83 -2.49 -19.97
CA GLY A 188 -0.93 -2.50 -21.12
C GLY A 188 -0.51 -1.10 -21.62
N ALA A 189 -0.85 -0.03 -20.89
CA ALA A 189 -0.63 1.35 -21.30
C ALA A 189 0.51 2.07 -20.57
N ILE A 190 1.21 1.38 -19.67
CA ILE A 190 2.25 1.96 -18.80
C ILE A 190 3.37 2.66 -19.57
N GLY A 191 3.56 2.38 -20.80
CA GLY A 191 4.58 3.05 -21.59
C GLY A 191 4.06 4.01 -22.65
N PHE A 192 2.76 4.19 -22.81
CA PHE A 192 2.19 5.03 -23.85
C PHE A 192 1.75 6.40 -23.33
N PRO A 193 2.46 7.50 -23.63
CA PRO A 193 1.89 8.83 -23.49
C PRO A 193 0.67 8.94 -24.45
N PRO A 194 -0.46 9.50 -24.01
CA PRO A 194 -0.74 10.20 -22.76
C PRO A 194 -1.27 9.33 -21.62
N ASN A 195 -1.21 8.01 -21.71
CA ASN A 195 -1.83 7.10 -20.73
C ASN A 195 -1.02 6.99 -19.43
N VAL A 196 0.31 7.18 -19.50
CA VAL A 196 1.13 7.26 -18.29
C VAL A 196 0.77 8.52 -17.52
N LYS A 197 0.36 8.35 -16.27
CA LYS A 197 -0.06 9.44 -15.38
C LYS A 197 1.07 9.88 -14.44
N ALA A 198 1.89 8.92 -14.02
CA ALA A 198 3.08 9.16 -13.22
C ALA A 198 4.12 8.06 -13.49
N SER A 199 5.41 8.39 -13.40
CA SER A 199 6.48 7.41 -13.51
C SER A 199 7.73 7.85 -12.75
N LYS A 200 8.54 6.86 -12.31
CA LYS A 200 9.81 7.06 -11.61
C LYS A 200 10.81 6.00 -12.08
N SER A 201 12.00 6.42 -12.51
CA SER A 201 13.08 5.50 -12.89
C SER A 201 13.44 4.57 -11.73
N LEU A 202 13.71 3.31 -12.05
CA LEU A 202 14.12 2.33 -11.06
C LEU A 202 15.57 2.54 -10.64
N PHE A 203 15.83 2.26 -9.37
CA PHE A 203 17.17 2.11 -8.80
C PHE A 203 17.12 1.00 -7.74
N ASN A 204 18.29 0.47 -7.34
CA ASN A 204 18.34 -0.53 -6.28
C ASN A 204 17.98 0.10 -4.94
N GLY A 205 17.03 -0.50 -4.24
CA GLY A 205 16.46 0.00 -2.99
C GLY A 205 14.98 0.36 -3.13
N THR A 206 14.48 1.21 -2.25
CA THR A 206 13.07 1.63 -2.24
C THR A 206 12.84 2.78 -3.22
N VAL A 207 12.05 2.50 -4.25
CA VAL A 207 11.57 3.50 -5.23
C VAL A 207 10.22 4.01 -4.77
N GLU A 208 10.05 5.32 -4.65
CA GLU A 208 8.79 5.98 -4.26
C GLU A 208 8.31 6.87 -5.40
N LEU A 209 7.12 6.60 -5.90
CA LEU A 209 6.43 7.36 -6.94
C LEU A 209 5.29 8.16 -6.29
N ASP A 210 5.38 9.48 -6.33
CA ASP A 210 4.31 10.36 -5.86
C ASP A 210 3.10 10.26 -6.82
N VAL A 211 1.94 9.95 -6.25
CA VAL A 211 0.65 9.84 -6.94
C VAL A 211 -0.45 10.66 -6.25
N SER A 212 -0.08 11.55 -5.35
CA SER A 212 -1.01 12.35 -4.54
C SER A 212 -1.96 13.23 -5.37
N ALA A 213 -1.60 13.54 -6.61
CA ALA A 213 -2.44 14.27 -7.56
C ALA A 213 -3.40 13.38 -8.36
N LEU A 214 -3.33 12.04 -8.19
CA LEU A 214 -4.19 11.08 -8.90
C LEU A 214 -5.35 10.64 -8.01
N SER A 215 -6.47 10.28 -8.64
CA SER A 215 -7.64 9.72 -8.00
C SER A 215 -8.34 8.72 -8.91
N GLY A 216 -9.19 7.87 -8.33
CA GLY A 216 -9.90 6.83 -9.06
C GLY A 216 -9.01 5.63 -9.40
N ASN A 217 -9.47 4.83 -10.37
CA ASN A 217 -8.87 3.55 -10.72
C ASN A 217 -7.74 3.71 -11.73
N HIS A 218 -6.58 3.14 -11.41
CA HIS A 218 -5.38 3.13 -12.25
C HIS A 218 -4.69 1.77 -12.22
N PHE A 219 -3.88 1.49 -13.24
CA PHE A 219 -2.99 0.33 -13.25
C PHE A 219 -1.61 0.74 -12.74
N VAL A 220 -1.04 -0.11 -11.89
CA VAL A 220 0.30 0.06 -11.31
C VAL A 220 1.22 -0.97 -11.95
N GLY A 221 2.44 -0.59 -12.33
CA GLY A 221 3.33 -1.54 -12.93
C GLY A 221 4.71 -1.00 -13.29
N PHE A 222 5.38 -1.68 -14.19
CA PHE A 222 6.75 -1.39 -14.59
C PHE A 222 6.91 -1.30 -16.10
N LEU A 223 7.60 -0.27 -16.55
CA LEU A 223 8.25 -0.26 -17.86
C LEU A 223 9.55 -1.05 -17.75
N VAL A 224 9.68 -2.10 -18.56
CA VAL A 224 10.80 -3.04 -18.49
C VAL A 224 11.77 -2.79 -19.64
N LEU A 225 12.89 -2.16 -19.34
CA LEU A 225 13.99 -1.85 -20.27
C LEU A 225 15.33 -2.47 -19.81
N GLY A 226 15.29 -3.36 -18.85
CA GLY A 226 16.43 -4.08 -18.29
C GLY A 226 15.97 -5.11 -17.28
N ASN A 227 16.89 -5.94 -16.80
CA ASN A 227 16.61 -6.93 -15.77
C ASN A 227 16.55 -6.24 -14.40
N PHE A 228 15.63 -6.69 -13.56
CA PHE A 228 15.53 -6.29 -12.15
C PHE A 228 14.74 -7.33 -11.36
N THR A 229 14.78 -7.23 -10.05
CA THR A 229 14.01 -8.06 -9.13
C THR A 229 13.11 -7.16 -8.30
N VAL A 230 11.86 -7.53 -8.17
CA VAL A 230 10.85 -6.89 -7.30
C VAL A 230 10.71 -7.72 -6.04
N GLU A 231 10.92 -7.12 -4.88
CA GLU A 231 10.74 -7.77 -3.57
C GLU A 231 9.40 -7.39 -2.94
N ALA A 232 8.97 -6.16 -3.13
CA ALA A 232 7.67 -5.69 -2.65
C ALA A 232 7.16 -4.52 -3.50
N VAL A 233 5.83 -4.39 -3.58
CA VAL A 233 5.13 -3.21 -4.12
C VAL A 233 3.98 -2.90 -3.18
N TRP A 234 3.81 -1.63 -2.78
CA TRP A 234 2.72 -1.22 -1.93
C TRP A 234 2.22 0.19 -2.24
N LEU A 235 1.00 0.46 -1.81
CA LEU A 235 0.38 1.77 -1.77
C LEU A 235 0.56 2.36 -0.37
N SER A 236 0.89 3.65 -0.28
CA SER A 236 0.99 4.40 0.97
C SER A 236 -0.02 5.55 0.97
N TYR A 237 -0.79 5.63 2.04
CA TYR A 237 -1.79 6.67 2.30
C TYR A 237 -1.16 7.97 2.79
#